data_67b3fc6aa3e39122b173a008eb7d8f4b
#
_entry.id   67b3fc6aa3e39122b173a008eb7d8f4b
#
_cell.length_a   1.000
_cell.length_b   1.000
_cell.length_c   1.000
_cell.angle_alpha   90.00
_cell.angle_beta   90.00
_cell.angle_gamma   90.00
#
_symmetry.space_group_name_H-M   'P 1'
#
loop_
_entity.id
_entity.type
_entity.pdbx_description
1 polymer ?
#
loop_
_entity_poly.entity_id
_entity_poly.type
_entity_poly.pdbx_seq_one_letter_code
_entity_poly.pdbx_strand_id
1 'polypeptide(L)'
;TRKMAPDEKVRYQTRKKREQLVRRMGIDPDNGWQARYEILPGKEKVVSELKKLAKDSDAIYLATDLDREGEAIAWHLQEAIGGDTSRYHRVVFNEITEKAIQEAFKEPGVLDVARVHAQQARRFLDRVVGFEVSPLLWAKVARGLSAGRVQSVAVRLIVEREREIRAFVPEEYWEVHALLTAGDIEPVRFMVTHRGGEKFEPKNQAEAEAAVDAMRDASFSVTDLESRKTSSKPSAPFITSTLQQAASTRMGFSVKKTMTLAQRLYEAGYITYMRTDSTNLSNDAVSACRSLIQKD
;
A
#
# COMPACT_ATOMS: atom_id res chain seq x y z
N THR A 1 -53.00 26.30 7.61
CA THR A 1 -51.89 25.31 7.31
C THR A 1 -52.55 23.99 6.93
N ARG A 2 -52.49 23.64 5.62
CA ARG A 2 -53.03 22.40 5.07
C ARG A 2 -52.30 21.22 5.74
N LYS A 3 -53.03 20.31 6.40
CA LYS A 3 -52.45 19.08 6.96
C LYS A 3 -52.03 18.19 5.78
N MET A 4 -50.74 17.84 5.71
CA MET A 4 -50.21 16.89 4.72
C MET A 4 -50.86 15.53 4.87
N ALA A 5 -51.18 14.89 3.75
CA ALA A 5 -51.60 13.47 3.72
C ALA A 5 -50.50 12.57 4.25
N PRO A 6 -50.80 11.39 4.81
CA PRO A 6 -49.80 10.47 5.35
C PRO A 6 -48.65 10.18 4.39
N ASP A 7 -48.94 9.92 3.12
CA ASP A 7 -47.95 9.64 2.07
C ASP A 7 -47.08 10.87 1.74
N GLU A 8 -47.68 12.06 1.71
CA GLU A 8 -46.93 13.30 1.52
C GLU A 8 -46.00 13.57 2.67
N LYS A 9 -46.44 13.26 3.90
CA LYS A 9 -45.62 13.40 5.12
C LYS A 9 -44.40 12.46 5.10
N VAL A 10 -44.59 11.19 4.66
CA VAL A 10 -43.50 10.22 4.54
C VAL A 10 -42.50 10.68 3.47
N ARG A 11 -42.94 11.07 2.29
CA ARG A 11 -42.08 11.60 1.21
C ARG A 11 -41.31 12.84 1.65
N TYR A 12 -41.97 13.78 2.34
CA TYR A 12 -41.32 14.96 2.87
C TYR A 12 -40.24 14.62 3.90
N GLN A 13 -40.51 13.69 4.82
CA GLN A 13 -39.52 13.26 5.82
C GLN A 13 -38.32 12.54 5.17
N THR A 14 -38.58 11.71 4.17
CA THR A 14 -37.50 11.00 3.41
C THR A 14 -36.62 12.00 2.68
N ARG A 15 -37.22 12.99 1.98
CA ARG A 15 -36.48 14.05 1.30
C ARG A 15 -35.65 14.87 2.28
N LYS A 16 -36.22 15.28 3.39
CA LYS A 16 -35.52 16.06 4.42
C LYS A 16 -34.34 15.29 5.03
N LYS A 17 -34.50 14.00 5.28
CA LYS A 17 -33.40 13.13 5.73
C LYS A 17 -32.28 13.04 4.68
N ARG A 18 -32.63 12.91 3.40
CA ARG A 18 -31.65 12.88 2.30
C ARG A 18 -30.90 14.21 2.18
N GLU A 19 -31.60 15.33 2.20
CA GLU A 19 -30.99 16.67 2.19
C GLU A 19 -30.04 16.89 3.36
N GLN A 20 -30.40 16.45 4.57
CA GLN A 20 -29.53 16.50 5.73
C GLN A 20 -28.29 15.61 5.58
N LEU A 21 -28.44 14.41 4.99
CA LEU A 21 -27.34 13.51 4.73
C LEU A 21 -26.37 14.13 3.71
N VAL A 22 -26.85 14.62 2.59
CA VAL A 22 -26.06 15.30 1.55
C VAL A 22 -25.31 16.51 2.15
N ARG A 23 -25.99 17.34 2.96
CA ARG A 23 -25.36 18.47 3.63
C ARG A 23 -24.21 18.05 4.56
N ARG A 24 -24.39 16.99 5.33
CA ARG A 24 -23.35 16.45 6.24
C ARG A 24 -22.21 15.79 5.47
N MET A 25 -22.54 15.10 4.39
CA MET A 25 -21.59 14.46 3.51
C MET A 25 -20.76 15.48 2.71
N GLY A 26 -21.37 16.65 2.38
CA GLY A 26 -20.74 17.71 1.59
C GLY A 26 -20.55 17.34 0.12
N ILE A 27 -21.26 16.31 -0.34
CA ILE A 27 -21.26 15.82 -1.72
C ILE A 27 -22.70 15.47 -2.06
N ASP A 28 -23.15 15.86 -3.24
CA ASP A 28 -24.50 15.56 -3.74
C ASP A 28 -24.42 14.54 -4.91
N PRO A 29 -24.56 13.22 -4.62
CA PRO A 29 -24.55 12.19 -5.66
C PRO A 29 -25.75 12.28 -6.61
N ASP A 30 -26.86 12.87 -6.15
CA ASP A 30 -28.10 12.98 -6.92
C ASP A 30 -28.07 14.18 -7.89
N ASN A 31 -27.09 15.09 -7.72
CA ASN A 31 -26.92 16.29 -8.52
C ASN A 31 -25.48 16.42 -9.05
N GLY A 32 -25.09 15.51 -9.95
CA GLY A 32 -23.81 15.57 -10.65
C GLY A 32 -22.56 15.48 -9.76
N TRP A 33 -22.67 14.88 -8.59
CA TRP A 33 -21.56 14.73 -7.63
C TRP A 33 -20.94 16.05 -7.17
N GLN A 34 -21.74 17.12 -7.13
CA GLN A 34 -21.27 18.42 -6.67
C GLN A 34 -20.71 18.33 -5.26
N ALA A 35 -19.47 18.78 -5.11
CA ALA A 35 -18.77 18.79 -3.81
C ALA A 35 -18.66 20.22 -3.29
N ARG A 36 -18.82 20.35 -1.98
CA ARG A 36 -18.65 21.60 -1.27
C ARG A 36 -17.31 21.59 -0.53
N TYR A 37 -16.45 22.54 -0.86
CA TYR A 37 -15.16 22.74 -0.22
C TYR A 37 -15.20 23.98 0.67
N GLU A 38 -14.55 23.90 1.81
CA GLU A 38 -14.44 24.99 2.78
C GLU A 38 -13.00 25.08 3.28
N ILE A 39 -12.51 26.28 3.52
CA ILE A 39 -11.22 26.50 4.16
C ILE A 39 -11.33 26.00 5.60
N LEU A 40 -10.39 25.15 6.01
CA LEU A 40 -10.39 24.61 7.37
C LEU A 40 -10.21 25.73 8.40
N PRO A 41 -10.94 25.68 9.55
CA PRO A 41 -10.77 26.61 10.64
C PRO A 41 -9.30 26.76 11.05
N GLY A 42 -8.83 28.00 11.15
CA GLY A 42 -7.44 28.33 11.48
C GLY A 42 -6.48 28.38 10.28
N LYS A 43 -6.96 28.09 9.06
CA LYS A 43 -6.16 28.21 7.82
C LYS A 43 -6.50 29.47 7.01
N GLU A 44 -7.46 30.26 7.44
CA GLU A 44 -7.89 31.48 6.76
C GLU A 44 -6.76 32.50 6.62
N LYS A 45 -5.91 32.62 7.65
CA LYS A 45 -4.75 33.51 7.63
C LYS A 45 -3.74 33.12 6.58
N VAL A 46 -3.44 31.81 6.48
CA VAL A 46 -2.50 31.27 5.48
C VAL A 46 -3.02 31.51 4.06
N VAL A 47 -4.32 31.23 3.82
CA VAL A 47 -4.93 31.47 2.51
C VAL A 47 -4.94 32.97 2.17
N SER A 48 -5.22 33.83 3.14
CA SER A 48 -5.20 35.28 2.95
C SER A 48 -3.80 35.80 2.62
N GLU A 49 -2.76 35.28 3.28
CA GLU A 49 -1.37 35.61 3.00
C GLU A 49 -0.96 35.15 1.60
N LEU A 50 -1.29 33.90 1.22
CA LEU A 50 -1.04 33.40 -0.13
C LEU A 50 -1.73 34.23 -1.21
N LYS A 51 -2.99 34.65 -0.99
CA LYS A 51 -3.68 35.57 -1.90
C LYS A 51 -2.99 36.90 -2.05
N LYS A 52 -2.45 37.45 -0.97
CA LYS A 52 -1.71 38.72 -0.99
C LYS A 52 -0.42 38.58 -1.78
N LEU A 53 0.38 37.56 -1.51
CA LEU A 53 1.63 37.28 -2.24
C LEU A 53 1.35 37.02 -3.74
N ALA A 54 0.33 36.22 -4.04
CA ALA A 54 -0.04 35.92 -5.42
C ALA A 54 -0.50 37.14 -6.21
N LYS A 55 -1.04 38.19 -5.55
CA LYS A 55 -1.48 39.41 -6.20
C LYS A 55 -0.29 40.20 -6.80
N ASP A 56 0.85 40.17 -6.11
CA ASP A 56 2.05 40.91 -6.46
C ASP A 56 3.07 40.07 -7.26
N SER A 57 2.72 38.85 -7.65
CA SER A 57 3.60 37.91 -8.38
C SER A 57 3.16 37.72 -9.82
N ASP A 58 4.07 37.64 -10.77
CA ASP A 58 3.81 37.38 -12.17
C ASP A 58 3.47 35.91 -12.43
N ALA A 59 4.10 34.99 -11.70
CA ALA A 59 3.91 33.55 -11.83
C ALA A 59 3.77 32.88 -10.46
N ILE A 60 3.00 31.81 -10.40
CA ILE A 60 2.74 31.00 -9.19
C ILE A 60 3.11 29.54 -9.49
N TYR A 61 4.12 29.02 -8.80
CA TYR A 61 4.57 27.66 -8.98
C TYR A 61 3.98 26.74 -7.92
N LEU A 62 3.25 25.72 -8.36
CA LEU A 62 2.63 24.71 -7.52
C LEU A 62 3.55 23.48 -7.45
N ALA A 63 4.43 23.46 -6.44
CA ALA A 63 5.46 22.45 -6.25
C ALA A 63 5.07 21.43 -5.15
N THR A 64 3.85 20.90 -5.23
CA THR A 64 3.36 19.84 -4.34
C THR A 64 3.80 18.47 -4.84
N ASP A 65 3.66 17.42 -3.98
CA ASP A 65 4.07 16.05 -4.30
C ASP A 65 3.56 15.58 -5.67
N LEU A 66 4.28 14.62 -6.26
CA LEU A 66 3.99 14.14 -7.62
C LEU A 66 2.77 13.21 -7.72
N ASP A 67 2.19 12.79 -6.60
CA ASP A 67 1.04 11.90 -6.57
C ASP A 67 -0.30 12.67 -6.79
N ARG A 68 -1.42 11.92 -6.91
CA ARG A 68 -2.74 12.53 -7.10
C ARG A 68 -3.22 13.36 -5.92
N GLU A 69 -2.74 13.07 -4.70
CA GLU A 69 -3.02 13.89 -3.54
C GLU A 69 -2.32 15.25 -3.64
N GLY A 70 -1.05 15.27 -4.09
CA GLY A 70 -0.32 16.50 -4.39
C GLY A 70 -0.96 17.30 -5.52
N GLU A 71 -1.45 16.63 -6.58
CA GLU A 71 -2.18 17.29 -7.67
C GLU A 71 -3.48 17.93 -7.19
N ALA A 72 -4.23 17.24 -6.33
CA ALA A 72 -5.44 17.80 -5.73
C ALA A 72 -5.14 18.99 -4.79
N ILE A 73 -4.03 18.94 -4.04
CA ILE A 73 -3.60 20.07 -3.20
C ILE A 73 -3.27 21.28 -4.09
N ALA A 74 -2.52 21.08 -5.17
CA ALA A 74 -2.19 22.12 -6.13
C ALA A 74 -3.44 22.77 -6.72
N TRP A 75 -4.42 21.96 -7.13
CA TRP A 75 -5.71 22.43 -7.63
C TRP A 75 -6.48 23.21 -6.57
N HIS A 76 -6.57 22.72 -5.33
CA HIS A 76 -7.23 23.43 -4.24
C HIS A 76 -6.56 24.76 -3.90
N LEU A 77 -5.23 24.85 -4.01
CA LEU A 77 -4.52 26.12 -3.81
C LEU A 77 -4.86 27.11 -4.93
N GLN A 78 -4.87 26.66 -6.18
CA GLN A 78 -5.28 27.48 -7.31
C GLN A 78 -6.71 28.01 -7.15
N GLU A 79 -7.67 27.15 -6.79
CA GLU A 79 -9.06 27.55 -6.54
C GLU A 79 -9.17 28.51 -5.35
N ALA A 80 -8.45 28.25 -4.27
CA ALA A 80 -8.48 29.09 -3.07
C ALA A 80 -7.84 30.45 -3.27
N ILE A 81 -6.74 30.54 -4.00
CA ILE A 81 -6.03 31.79 -4.34
C ILE A 81 -6.82 32.57 -5.38
N GLY A 82 -7.25 31.88 -6.46
CA GLY A 82 -8.01 32.47 -7.57
C GLY A 82 -7.16 33.32 -8.52
N GLY A 83 -7.81 34.10 -9.36
CA GLY A 83 -7.16 34.93 -10.37
C GLY A 83 -6.97 34.25 -11.74
N ASP A 84 -6.08 34.79 -12.56
CA ASP A 84 -5.81 34.26 -13.88
C ASP A 84 -5.06 32.92 -13.81
N THR A 85 -5.66 31.87 -14.36
CA THR A 85 -5.13 30.51 -14.34
C THR A 85 -3.85 30.35 -15.16
N SER A 86 -3.58 31.23 -16.14
CA SER A 86 -2.38 31.18 -16.96
C SER A 86 -1.09 31.47 -16.17
N ARG A 87 -1.20 32.05 -14.99
CA ARG A 87 -0.08 32.36 -14.09
C ARG A 87 0.37 31.15 -13.25
N TYR A 88 -0.42 30.07 -13.23
CA TYR A 88 -0.13 28.90 -12.42
C TYR A 88 0.66 27.86 -13.20
N HIS A 89 1.77 27.44 -12.64
CA HIS A 89 2.67 26.45 -13.22
C HIS A 89 2.84 25.27 -12.28
N ARG A 90 2.71 24.06 -12.79
CA ARG A 90 2.89 22.84 -12.01
C ARG A 90 4.34 22.39 -12.09
N VAL A 91 5.02 22.27 -10.95
CA VAL A 91 6.39 21.77 -10.85
C VAL A 91 6.36 20.44 -10.12
N VAL A 92 6.97 19.40 -10.71
CA VAL A 92 6.97 18.03 -10.21
C VAL A 92 8.38 17.48 -10.25
N PHE A 93 8.83 16.91 -9.13
CA PHE A 93 10.10 16.20 -9.02
C PHE A 93 9.91 14.96 -8.13
N ASN A 94 10.68 13.90 -8.40
CA ASN A 94 10.60 12.63 -7.67
C ASN A 94 11.68 12.49 -6.59
N GLU A 95 12.61 13.43 -6.53
CA GLU A 95 13.67 13.51 -5.53
C GLU A 95 13.97 14.97 -5.18
N ILE A 96 14.38 15.22 -3.95
CA ILE A 96 14.72 16.57 -3.47
C ILE A 96 16.24 16.74 -3.56
N THR A 97 16.72 16.91 -4.79
CA THR A 97 18.11 17.26 -5.12
C THR A 97 18.14 18.58 -5.89
N GLU A 98 19.22 19.33 -5.75
CA GLU A 98 19.37 20.60 -6.45
C GLU A 98 19.16 20.46 -7.96
N LYS A 99 19.77 19.42 -8.57
CA LYS A 99 19.66 19.13 -9.98
C LYS A 99 18.20 18.86 -10.40
N ALA A 100 17.51 17.95 -9.69
CA ALA A 100 16.13 17.58 -10.03
C ALA A 100 15.17 18.76 -9.89
N ILE A 101 15.35 19.58 -8.85
CA ILE A 101 14.55 20.79 -8.63
C ILE A 101 14.80 21.81 -9.75
N GLN A 102 16.06 22.12 -10.08
CA GLN A 102 16.39 23.05 -11.15
C GLN A 102 15.87 22.61 -12.51
N GLU A 103 15.95 21.31 -12.83
CA GLU A 103 15.40 20.76 -14.06
C GLU A 103 13.87 20.88 -14.09
N ALA A 104 13.19 20.58 -13.00
CA ALA A 104 11.73 20.69 -12.90
C ALA A 104 11.22 22.15 -13.07
N PHE A 105 11.99 23.13 -12.63
CA PHE A 105 11.65 24.54 -12.81
C PHE A 105 11.96 25.09 -14.21
N LYS A 106 12.80 24.41 -15.01
CA LYS A 106 13.04 24.79 -16.41
C LYS A 106 11.87 24.47 -17.32
N GLU A 107 11.15 23.39 -17.02
CA GLU A 107 10.04 22.90 -17.84
C GLU A 107 8.79 22.69 -16.97
N PRO A 108 8.21 23.76 -16.40
CA PRO A 108 7.00 23.63 -15.59
C PRO A 108 5.81 23.18 -16.46
N GLY A 109 5.05 22.25 -15.95
CA GLY A 109 3.83 21.76 -16.59
C GLY A 109 2.58 22.54 -16.18
N VAL A 110 1.44 21.95 -16.49
CA VAL A 110 0.11 22.42 -16.09
C VAL A 110 -0.54 21.42 -15.14
N LEU A 111 -1.58 21.86 -14.42
CA LEU A 111 -2.37 20.96 -13.56
C LEU A 111 -3.04 19.85 -14.38
N ASP A 112 -2.87 18.62 -13.93
CA ASP A 112 -3.54 17.46 -14.51
C ASP A 112 -4.93 17.27 -13.86
N VAL A 113 -5.94 17.83 -14.52
CA VAL A 113 -7.33 17.78 -14.06
C VAL A 113 -7.84 16.34 -13.97
N ALA A 114 -7.34 15.40 -14.79
CA ALA A 114 -7.73 14.00 -14.71
C ALA A 114 -7.25 13.36 -13.39
N ARG A 115 -6.05 13.68 -12.94
CA ARG A 115 -5.54 13.25 -11.62
C ARG A 115 -6.32 13.87 -10.48
N VAL A 116 -6.70 15.15 -10.59
CA VAL A 116 -7.57 15.82 -9.61
C VAL A 116 -8.90 15.09 -9.51
N HIS A 117 -9.56 14.81 -10.64
CA HIS A 117 -10.82 14.07 -10.67
C HIS A 117 -10.69 12.65 -10.11
N ALA A 118 -9.59 11.97 -10.38
CA ALA A 118 -9.33 10.65 -9.82
C ALA A 118 -9.21 10.68 -8.28
N GLN A 119 -8.58 11.71 -7.72
CA GLN A 119 -8.50 11.92 -6.28
C GLN A 119 -9.87 12.26 -5.70
N GLN A 120 -10.62 13.15 -6.35
CA GLN A 120 -11.97 13.53 -5.94
C GLN A 120 -12.93 12.33 -5.94
N ALA A 121 -12.93 11.52 -7.00
CA ALA A 121 -13.76 10.32 -7.10
C ALA A 121 -13.48 9.35 -5.96
N ARG A 122 -12.20 9.13 -5.63
CA ARG A 122 -11.78 8.32 -4.49
C ARG A 122 -12.32 8.87 -3.17
N ARG A 123 -12.17 10.17 -2.95
CA ARG A 123 -12.66 10.85 -1.74
C ARG A 123 -14.19 10.81 -1.64
N PHE A 124 -14.87 10.99 -2.76
CA PHE A 124 -16.34 10.94 -2.80
C PHE A 124 -16.84 9.53 -2.46
N LEU A 125 -16.24 8.51 -3.04
CA LEU A 125 -16.58 7.13 -2.74
C LEU A 125 -16.39 6.80 -1.25
N ASP A 126 -15.25 7.20 -0.65
CA ASP A 126 -15.00 6.97 0.78
C ASP A 126 -16.05 7.67 1.64
N ARG A 127 -16.47 8.89 1.28
CA ARG A 127 -17.50 9.62 2.02
C ARG A 127 -18.88 8.99 1.85
N VAL A 128 -19.29 8.68 0.63
CA VAL A 128 -20.61 8.07 0.36
C VAL A 128 -20.72 6.73 1.09
N VAL A 129 -19.75 5.85 0.92
CA VAL A 129 -19.73 4.55 1.61
C VAL A 129 -19.72 4.73 3.12
N GLY A 130 -18.90 5.63 3.65
CA GLY A 130 -18.83 5.92 5.08
C GLY A 130 -20.14 6.44 5.65
N PHE A 131 -20.78 7.39 5.00
CA PHE A 131 -22.02 8.02 5.49
C PHE A 131 -23.29 7.17 5.30
N GLU A 132 -23.35 6.34 4.25
CA GLU A 132 -24.53 5.52 3.96
C GLU A 132 -24.43 4.13 4.60
N VAL A 133 -23.26 3.47 4.59
CA VAL A 133 -23.10 2.08 5.06
C VAL A 133 -22.78 2.01 6.55
N SER A 134 -21.98 2.94 7.11
CA SER A 134 -21.65 2.88 8.54
C SER A 134 -22.89 2.89 9.46
N PRO A 135 -23.95 3.69 9.19
CA PRO A 135 -25.17 3.62 9.98
C PRO A 135 -25.88 2.27 9.94
N LEU A 136 -25.77 1.52 8.83
CA LEU A 136 -26.32 0.16 8.73
C LEU A 136 -25.54 -0.80 9.64
N LEU A 137 -24.21 -0.67 9.70
CA LEU A 137 -23.39 -1.43 10.63
C LEU A 137 -23.78 -1.12 12.09
N TRP A 138 -24.04 0.17 12.41
CA TRP A 138 -24.47 0.55 13.77
C TRP A 138 -25.82 -0.02 14.16
N ALA A 139 -26.72 -0.13 13.19
CA ALA A 139 -28.05 -0.67 13.43
C ALA A 139 -28.08 -2.21 13.50
N LYS A 140 -27.17 -2.89 12.80
CA LYS A 140 -27.22 -4.35 12.64
C LYS A 140 -26.14 -5.10 13.39
N VAL A 141 -25.00 -4.47 13.67
CA VAL A 141 -23.85 -5.11 14.30
C VAL A 141 -23.49 -4.40 15.62
N ALA A 142 -22.80 -3.25 15.57
CA ALA A 142 -22.42 -2.51 16.77
C ALA A 142 -22.14 -1.04 16.43
N ARG A 143 -22.38 -0.13 17.41
CA ARG A 143 -22.02 1.28 17.26
C ARG A 143 -20.50 1.47 17.20
N GLY A 144 -20.07 2.50 16.46
CA GLY A 144 -18.65 2.86 16.31
C GLY A 144 -17.92 2.13 15.17
N LEU A 145 -18.56 1.15 14.51
CA LEU A 145 -18.01 0.53 13.32
C LEU A 145 -18.06 1.49 12.12
N SER A 146 -17.09 1.37 11.22
CA SER A 146 -17.07 2.16 9.98
C SER A 146 -16.90 1.26 8.76
N ALA A 147 -17.66 1.57 7.72
CA ALA A 147 -17.47 1.02 6.39
C ALA A 147 -16.57 1.92 5.55
N GLY A 148 -15.79 1.33 4.67
CA GLY A 148 -14.94 2.04 3.73
C GLY A 148 -14.16 1.06 2.86
N ARG A 149 -13.65 1.54 1.72
CA ARG A 149 -12.98 0.67 0.74
C ARG A 149 -11.68 0.02 1.26
N VAL A 150 -10.98 0.58 2.24
CA VAL A 150 -9.76 -0.01 2.81
C VAL A 150 -10.10 -1.00 3.91
N GLN A 151 -10.82 -0.55 4.95
CA GLN A 151 -11.14 -1.39 6.10
C GLN A 151 -12.03 -2.58 5.75
N SER A 152 -13.00 -2.41 4.84
CA SER A 152 -13.88 -3.52 4.45
C SER A 152 -13.12 -4.62 3.70
N VAL A 153 -12.18 -4.24 2.82
CA VAL A 153 -11.31 -5.20 2.12
C VAL A 153 -10.36 -5.89 3.09
N ALA A 154 -9.74 -5.13 4.01
CA ALA A 154 -8.84 -5.69 5.01
C ALA A 154 -9.55 -6.73 5.90
N VAL A 155 -10.76 -6.43 6.38
CA VAL A 155 -11.57 -7.38 7.16
C VAL A 155 -11.92 -8.61 6.34
N ARG A 156 -12.29 -8.44 5.06
CA ARG A 156 -12.57 -9.57 4.17
C ARG A 156 -11.38 -10.52 4.04
N LEU A 157 -10.18 -9.98 3.76
CA LEU A 157 -8.97 -10.80 3.65
C LEU A 157 -8.66 -11.57 4.94
N ILE A 158 -8.81 -10.92 6.11
CA ILE A 158 -8.61 -11.58 7.40
C ILE A 158 -9.64 -12.70 7.62
N VAL A 159 -10.91 -12.45 7.30
CA VAL A 159 -11.99 -13.45 7.46
C VAL A 159 -11.79 -14.63 6.50
N GLU A 160 -11.40 -14.37 5.24
CA GLU A 160 -11.10 -15.44 4.28
C GLU A 160 -9.93 -16.30 4.79
N ARG A 161 -8.85 -15.69 5.27
CA ARG A 161 -7.71 -16.41 5.85
C ARG A 161 -8.09 -17.21 7.11
N GLU A 162 -8.89 -16.61 7.99
CA GLU A 162 -9.37 -17.31 9.20
C GLU A 162 -10.24 -18.54 8.85
N ARG A 163 -11.06 -18.45 7.79
CA ARG A 163 -11.83 -19.61 7.30
C ARG A 163 -10.94 -20.72 6.77
N GLU A 164 -9.86 -20.38 6.03
CA GLU A 164 -8.85 -21.36 5.60
C GLU A 164 -8.19 -22.05 6.78
N ILE A 165 -7.79 -21.28 7.82
CA ILE A 165 -7.19 -21.81 9.03
C ILE A 165 -8.14 -22.76 9.75
N ARG A 166 -9.42 -22.40 9.87
CA ARG A 166 -10.45 -23.25 10.51
C ARG A 166 -10.82 -24.50 9.72
N ALA A 167 -10.68 -24.43 8.39
CA ALA A 167 -10.92 -25.57 7.50
C ALA A 167 -9.69 -26.49 7.38
N PHE A 168 -8.53 -26.05 7.86
CA PHE A 168 -7.30 -26.83 7.78
C PHE A 168 -7.39 -28.05 8.68
N VAL A 169 -7.20 -29.21 8.09
CA VAL A 169 -7.11 -30.51 8.80
C VAL A 169 -5.64 -30.85 8.91
N PRO A 170 -5.05 -30.87 10.10
CA PRO A 170 -3.68 -31.29 10.26
C PRO A 170 -3.50 -32.75 9.82
N GLU A 171 -2.52 -33.00 8.99
CA GLU A 171 -2.09 -34.35 8.60
C GLU A 171 -0.76 -34.66 9.29
N GLU A 172 -0.70 -35.79 9.97
CA GLU A 172 0.55 -36.30 10.56
C GLU A 172 1.48 -36.78 9.45
N TYR A 173 2.72 -36.37 9.51
CA TYR A 173 3.79 -36.89 8.67
C TYR A 173 5.06 -37.09 9.48
N TRP A 174 5.89 -38.00 9.01
CA TRP A 174 7.15 -38.32 9.64
C TRP A 174 8.29 -38.17 8.64
N GLU A 175 9.42 -37.68 9.12
CA GLU A 175 10.66 -37.64 8.37
C GLU A 175 11.67 -38.62 8.99
N VAL A 176 12.22 -39.50 8.20
CA VAL A 176 13.25 -40.44 8.64
C VAL A 176 14.59 -39.98 8.08
N HIS A 177 15.58 -39.87 8.97
CA HIS A 177 16.92 -39.43 8.62
C HIS A 177 17.96 -40.43 9.10
N ALA A 178 18.99 -40.65 8.30
CA ALA A 178 20.19 -41.40 8.66
C ALA A 178 21.36 -40.42 8.81
N LEU A 179 22.13 -40.55 9.88
CA LEU A 179 23.43 -39.91 10.04
C LEU A 179 24.51 -40.91 9.62
N LEU A 180 25.12 -40.65 8.49
CA LEU A 180 26.10 -41.55 7.90
C LEU A 180 27.50 -40.94 7.91
N THR A 181 28.53 -41.77 8.19
CA THR A 181 29.91 -41.36 8.16
C THR A 181 30.71 -42.35 7.32
N ALA A 182 31.80 -41.89 6.75
CA ALA A 182 32.78 -42.74 6.02
C ALA A 182 34.20 -42.31 6.44
N GLY A 183 34.92 -43.22 7.10
CA GLY A 183 36.25 -42.92 7.65
C GLY A 183 36.18 -41.78 8.69
N ASP A 184 37.04 -40.76 8.56
CA ASP A 184 37.15 -39.61 9.47
C ASP A 184 36.27 -38.43 9.09
N ILE A 185 35.29 -38.61 8.17
CA ILE A 185 34.40 -37.55 7.74
C ILE A 185 33.30 -37.35 8.80
N GLU A 186 33.00 -36.06 9.12
CA GLU A 186 31.88 -35.75 10.01
C GLU A 186 30.57 -36.37 9.51
N PRO A 187 29.67 -36.82 10.42
CA PRO A 187 28.41 -37.41 10.03
C PRO A 187 27.58 -36.50 9.15
N VAL A 188 27.17 -36.97 7.99
CA VAL A 188 26.30 -36.27 7.05
C VAL A 188 24.86 -36.78 7.23
N ARG A 189 23.91 -35.87 7.30
CA ARG A 189 22.48 -36.17 7.44
C ARG A 189 21.85 -36.42 6.07
N PHE A 190 21.30 -37.60 5.89
CA PHE A 190 20.53 -38.02 4.71
C PHE A 190 19.07 -38.21 5.07
N MET A 191 18.16 -37.72 4.26
CA MET A 191 16.74 -37.94 4.40
C MET A 191 16.29 -39.11 3.53
N VAL A 192 15.47 -40.00 4.08
CA VAL A 192 14.87 -41.11 3.34
C VAL A 192 13.71 -40.55 2.51
N THR A 193 13.85 -40.55 1.22
CA THR A 193 12.86 -39.97 0.28
C THR A 193 12.12 -41.02 -0.54
N HIS A 194 12.68 -42.23 -0.70
CA HIS A 194 12.08 -43.30 -1.50
C HIS A 194 12.28 -44.66 -0.83
N ARG A 195 11.33 -45.57 -1.07
CA ARG A 195 11.39 -46.98 -0.66
C ARG A 195 10.88 -47.83 -1.81
N GLY A 196 11.70 -48.76 -2.27
CA GLY A 196 11.33 -49.61 -3.40
C GLY A 196 11.10 -48.88 -4.72
N GLY A 197 11.68 -47.67 -4.90
CA GLY A 197 11.51 -46.84 -6.08
C GLY A 197 10.34 -45.84 -6.00
N GLU A 198 9.48 -45.97 -4.98
CA GLU A 198 8.35 -45.03 -4.76
C GLU A 198 8.67 -44.01 -3.69
N LYS A 199 8.03 -42.85 -3.75
CA LYS A 199 8.14 -41.79 -2.72
C LYS A 199 7.70 -42.34 -1.36
N PHE A 200 8.55 -42.17 -0.38
CA PHE A 200 8.30 -42.62 0.99
C PHE A 200 7.98 -41.45 1.90
N GLU A 201 6.75 -41.40 2.35
CA GLU A 201 6.22 -40.40 3.31
C GLU A 201 5.48 -41.13 4.40
N PRO A 202 6.16 -41.56 5.50
CA PRO A 202 5.49 -42.31 6.57
C PRO A 202 4.44 -41.40 7.25
N LYS A 203 3.23 -41.94 7.41
CA LYS A 203 2.07 -41.22 7.94
C LYS A 203 1.83 -41.45 9.42
N ASN A 204 2.60 -42.34 10.02
CA ASN A 204 2.50 -42.67 11.44
C ASN A 204 3.84 -43.16 11.97
N GLN A 205 3.95 -43.21 13.30
CA GLN A 205 5.14 -43.62 14.00
C GLN A 205 5.57 -45.05 13.62
N ALA A 206 4.62 -45.99 13.49
CA ALA A 206 4.96 -47.39 13.18
C ALA A 206 5.63 -47.57 11.81
N GLU A 207 5.20 -46.83 10.81
CA GLU A 207 5.84 -46.83 9.49
C GLU A 207 7.25 -46.21 9.52
N ALA A 208 7.43 -45.14 10.30
CA ALA A 208 8.72 -44.50 10.49
C ALA A 208 9.70 -45.42 11.24
N GLU A 209 9.26 -46.05 12.34
CA GLU A 209 10.07 -47.01 13.11
C GLU A 209 10.44 -48.23 12.29
N ALA A 210 9.53 -48.79 11.51
CA ALA A 210 9.83 -49.91 10.60
C ALA A 210 10.90 -49.55 9.53
N ALA A 211 10.93 -48.31 9.09
CA ALA A 211 11.96 -47.82 8.18
C ALA A 211 13.32 -47.66 8.89
N VAL A 212 13.32 -47.14 10.11
CA VAL A 212 14.52 -47.03 10.95
C VAL A 212 15.11 -48.41 11.23
N ASP A 213 14.28 -49.37 11.65
CA ASP A 213 14.75 -50.74 11.94
C ASP A 213 15.32 -51.43 10.71
N ALA A 214 14.70 -51.26 9.54
CA ALA A 214 15.21 -51.81 8.28
C ALA A 214 16.59 -51.24 7.87
N MET A 215 16.94 -50.04 8.33
CA MET A 215 18.18 -49.37 8.02
C MET A 215 19.27 -49.54 9.09
N ARG A 216 18.93 -50.01 10.29
CA ARG A 216 19.85 -50.07 11.44
C ARG A 216 21.12 -50.86 11.16
N ASP A 217 21.00 -52.02 10.48
CA ASP A 217 22.11 -52.90 10.15
C ASP A 217 22.42 -52.90 8.64
N ALA A 218 21.89 -51.96 7.90
CA ALA A 218 22.07 -51.86 6.46
C ALA A 218 23.40 -51.21 6.10
N SER A 219 23.99 -51.66 4.98
CA SER A 219 25.11 -50.96 4.36
C SER A 219 24.62 -49.86 3.42
N PHE A 220 25.30 -48.74 3.46
CA PHE A 220 24.96 -47.58 2.65
C PHE A 220 26.04 -47.31 1.60
N SER A 221 25.64 -46.87 0.41
CA SER A 221 26.56 -46.48 -0.65
C SER A 221 26.01 -45.20 -1.35
N VAL A 222 26.91 -44.32 -1.75
CA VAL A 222 26.57 -43.19 -2.61
C VAL A 222 26.42 -43.69 -4.03
N THR A 223 25.22 -43.64 -4.58
CA THR A 223 24.92 -44.11 -5.94
C THR A 223 24.99 -43.02 -6.97
N ASP A 224 24.69 -41.76 -6.54
CA ASP A 224 24.73 -40.61 -7.44
C ASP A 224 25.08 -39.34 -6.64
N LEU A 225 25.74 -38.40 -7.31
CA LEU A 225 26.10 -37.08 -6.80
C LEU A 225 25.79 -36.02 -7.86
N GLU A 226 24.74 -35.28 -7.65
CA GLU A 226 24.37 -34.17 -8.53
C GLU A 226 24.86 -32.83 -7.96
N SER A 227 25.71 -32.14 -8.73
CA SER A 227 26.17 -30.79 -8.40
C SER A 227 25.50 -29.76 -9.32
N ARG A 228 24.77 -28.86 -8.73
CA ARG A 228 24.11 -27.76 -9.47
C ARG A 228 24.67 -26.40 -9.02
N LYS A 229 25.04 -25.59 -10.00
CA LYS A 229 25.39 -24.20 -9.72
C LYS A 229 24.11 -23.44 -9.39
N THR A 230 24.06 -22.86 -8.21
CA THR A 230 22.96 -21.95 -7.82
C THR A 230 23.44 -20.51 -7.90
N SER A 231 22.56 -19.60 -8.27
CA SER A 231 22.82 -18.17 -8.25
C SER A 231 21.78 -17.47 -7.39
N SER A 232 22.24 -16.59 -6.51
CA SER A 232 21.37 -15.68 -5.78
C SER A 232 21.40 -14.32 -6.45
N LYS A 233 20.24 -13.79 -6.76
CA LYS A 233 20.11 -12.43 -7.32
C LYS A 233 19.78 -11.44 -6.19
N PRO A 234 20.30 -10.20 -6.24
CA PRO A 234 19.87 -9.16 -5.31
C PRO A 234 18.39 -8.87 -5.47
N SER A 235 17.75 -8.43 -4.38
CA SER A 235 16.37 -7.99 -4.43
C SER A 235 16.24 -6.71 -5.25
N ALA A 236 15.07 -6.51 -5.86
CA ALA A 236 14.76 -5.24 -6.52
C ALA A 236 14.77 -4.07 -5.52
N PRO A 237 14.95 -2.84 -5.99
CA PRO A 237 14.74 -1.65 -5.16
C PRO A 237 13.37 -1.65 -4.50
N PHE A 238 13.23 -0.98 -3.37
CA PHE A 238 11.98 -0.91 -2.65
C PHE A 238 10.90 -0.13 -3.41
N ILE A 239 9.70 -0.71 -3.42
CA ILE A 239 8.45 0.01 -3.66
C ILE A 239 7.75 0.22 -2.31
N THR A 240 6.69 1.01 -2.26
CA THR A 240 5.97 1.33 -1.02
C THR A 240 5.63 0.09 -0.18
N SER A 241 5.08 -0.95 -0.83
CA SER A 241 4.66 -2.18 -0.12
C SER A 241 5.84 -3.01 0.40
N THR A 242 6.88 -3.19 -0.39
CA THR A 242 8.06 -3.97 0.03
C THR A 242 8.88 -3.23 1.10
N LEU A 243 8.94 -1.89 1.05
CA LEU A 243 9.52 -1.09 2.12
C LEU A 243 8.76 -1.31 3.45
N GLN A 244 7.44 -1.24 3.42
CA GLN A 244 6.61 -1.45 4.62
C GLN A 244 6.77 -2.87 5.18
N GLN A 245 6.80 -3.89 4.32
CA GLN A 245 7.02 -5.29 4.74
C GLN A 245 8.40 -5.47 5.38
N ALA A 246 9.46 -4.99 4.73
CA ALA A 246 10.82 -5.10 5.25
C ALA A 246 10.99 -4.36 6.58
N ALA A 247 10.44 -3.15 6.71
CA ALA A 247 10.48 -2.38 7.94
C ALA A 247 9.69 -3.07 9.07
N SER A 248 8.55 -3.68 8.76
CA SER A 248 7.76 -4.45 9.73
C SER A 248 8.50 -5.70 10.18
N THR A 249 9.03 -6.50 9.24
CA THR A 249 9.67 -7.79 9.56
C THR A 249 11.02 -7.62 10.25
N ARG A 250 11.85 -6.66 9.80
CA ARG A 250 13.21 -6.50 10.30
C ARG A 250 13.33 -5.55 11.50
N MET A 251 12.44 -4.56 11.60
CA MET A 251 12.55 -3.48 12.57
C MET A 251 11.32 -3.35 13.49
N GLY A 252 10.26 -4.16 13.27
CA GLY A 252 9.01 -4.09 14.02
C GLY A 252 8.26 -2.78 13.85
N PHE A 253 8.47 -2.05 12.74
CA PHE A 253 7.82 -0.77 12.53
C PHE A 253 6.39 -0.96 12.01
N SER A 254 5.46 -0.17 12.55
CA SER A 254 4.12 -0.06 11.97
C SER A 254 4.18 0.65 10.61
N VAL A 255 3.19 0.40 9.74
CA VAL A 255 3.06 1.07 8.45
C VAL A 255 3.10 2.60 8.59
N LYS A 256 2.40 3.15 9.58
CA LYS A 256 2.39 4.60 9.86
C LYS A 256 3.79 5.12 10.21
N LYS A 257 4.51 4.43 11.09
CA LYS A 257 5.88 4.82 11.47
C LYS A 257 6.82 4.77 10.27
N THR A 258 6.76 3.69 9.47
CA THR A 258 7.56 3.53 8.25
C THR A 258 7.33 4.69 7.29
N MET A 259 6.07 5.01 6.99
CA MET A 259 5.75 6.09 6.04
C MET A 259 6.14 7.48 6.58
N THR A 260 6.02 7.72 7.89
CA THR A 260 6.48 8.98 8.50
C THR A 260 8.00 9.15 8.38
N LEU A 261 8.76 8.08 8.60
CA LEU A 261 10.21 8.11 8.46
C LEU A 261 10.66 8.23 7.00
N ALA A 262 9.99 7.51 6.09
CA ALA A 262 10.24 7.61 4.66
C ALA A 262 9.97 9.04 4.14
N GLN A 263 8.90 9.69 4.59
CA GLN A 263 8.62 11.09 4.26
C GLN A 263 9.77 12.01 4.69
N ARG A 264 10.27 11.84 5.91
CA ARG A 264 11.40 12.65 6.41
C ARG A 264 12.68 12.42 5.60
N LEU A 265 12.95 11.16 5.21
CA LEU A 265 14.11 10.84 4.38
C LEU A 265 13.98 11.45 2.96
N TYR A 266 12.78 11.43 2.39
CA TYR A 266 12.50 12.09 1.12
C TYR A 266 12.70 13.61 1.22
N GLU A 267 12.11 14.26 2.24
CA GLU A 267 12.24 15.70 2.47
C GLU A 267 13.70 16.14 2.71
N ALA A 268 14.52 15.24 3.27
CA ALA A 268 15.95 15.45 3.47
C ALA A 268 16.81 15.07 2.24
N GLY A 269 16.22 14.62 1.14
CA GLY A 269 16.93 14.27 -0.09
C GLY A 269 17.67 12.92 -0.09
N TYR A 270 17.42 12.05 0.90
CA TYR A 270 18.10 10.75 1.00
C TYR A 270 17.47 9.66 0.14
N ILE A 271 16.20 9.75 -0.15
CA ILE A 271 15.47 8.79 -0.97
C ILE A 271 14.58 9.51 -1.99
N THR A 272 14.23 8.81 -3.05
CA THR A 272 13.20 9.26 -3.98
C THR A 272 11.82 9.19 -3.34
N TYR A 273 10.80 9.73 -4.00
CA TYR A 273 9.44 9.75 -3.46
C TYR A 273 8.96 8.35 -3.08
N MET A 274 8.57 8.17 -1.82
CA MET A 274 8.31 6.85 -1.23
C MET A 274 6.98 6.23 -1.62
N ARG A 275 6.06 6.98 -2.23
CA ARG A 275 4.80 6.41 -2.76
C ARG A 275 4.97 6.05 -4.22
N THR A 276 5.62 4.92 -4.46
CA THR A 276 5.89 4.39 -5.81
C THR A 276 5.61 2.90 -5.86
N ASP A 277 5.23 2.42 -7.03
CA ASP A 277 5.11 1.02 -7.41
C ASP A 277 6.17 0.61 -8.45
N SER A 278 7.07 1.54 -8.82
CA SER A 278 8.15 1.32 -9.77
C SER A 278 9.45 0.93 -9.06
N THR A 279 10.15 -0.03 -9.63
CA THR A 279 11.51 -0.43 -9.26
C THR A 279 12.59 0.16 -10.17
N ASN A 280 12.20 1.02 -11.11
CA ASN A 280 13.13 1.65 -12.05
C ASN A 280 14.03 2.65 -11.34
N LEU A 281 15.31 2.61 -11.67
CA LEU A 281 16.30 3.55 -11.19
C LEU A 281 16.62 4.58 -12.29
N SER A 282 17.00 5.78 -11.88
CA SER A 282 17.52 6.79 -12.80
C SER A 282 18.85 6.33 -13.42
N ASN A 283 19.18 6.86 -14.59
CA ASN A 283 20.46 6.57 -15.24
C ASN A 283 21.66 6.99 -14.39
N ASP A 284 21.53 8.07 -13.62
CA ASP A 284 22.57 8.56 -12.72
C ASP A 284 22.79 7.56 -11.58
N ALA A 285 21.71 7.04 -10.96
CA ALA A 285 21.79 6.02 -9.92
C ALA A 285 22.41 4.71 -10.45
N VAL A 286 22.00 4.26 -11.65
CA VAL A 286 22.57 3.07 -12.28
C VAL A 286 24.07 3.25 -12.53
N SER A 287 24.48 4.40 -13.03
CA SER A 287 25.88 4.71 -13.30
C SER A 287 26.71 4.75 -12.01
N ALA A 288 26.19 5.37 -10.96
CA ALA A 288 26.85 5.40 -9.65
C ALA A 288 27.01 4.00 -9.03
N CYS A 289 25.96 3.17 -9.09
CA CYS A 289 26.01 1.79 -8.63
C CYS A 289 27.03 0.96 -9.41
N ARG A 290 27.06 1.07 -10.74
CA ARG A 290 28.06 0.37 -11.57
C ARG A 290 29.48 0.79 -11.24
N SER A 291 29.71 2.09 -11.05
CA SER A 291 31.03 2.60 -10.67
C SER A 291 31.48 2.10 -9.30
N LEU A 292 30.55 1.96 -8.35
CA LEU A 292 30.86 1.38 -7.03
C LEU A 292 31.24 -0.11 -7.14
N ILE A 293 30.43 -0.90 -7.84
CA ILE A 293 30.67 -2.34 -8.03
C ILE A 293 31.99 -2.62 -8.75
N GLN A 294 32.46 -1.71 -9.62
CA GLN A 294 33.75 -1.87 -10.31
C GLN A 294 34.96 -1.52 -9.46
N LYS A 295 34.77 -0.82 -8.34
CA LYS A 295 35.84 -0.44 -7.41
C LYS A 295 36.10 -1.49 -6.32
N ASP A 296 35.09 -2.29 -6.01
CA ASP A 296 35.13 -3.43 -5.05
C ASP A 296 35.47 -4.74 -5.78
#